data_8ae3e7596d065ffe713f270176fa6dd8
#
_entry.id   8ae3e7596d065ffe713f270176fa6dd8
#
_cell.length_a   1.000
_cell.length_b   1.000
_cell.length_c   1.000
_cell.angle_alpha   90.00
_cell.angle_beta   90.00
_cell.angle_gamma   90.00
#
_symmetry.space_group_name_H-M   'P 1'
#
loop_
_entity.id
_entity.type
_entity.pdbx_description
1 polymer ?
#
loop_
_entity_poly.entity_id
_entity_poly.type
_entity_poly.pdbx_seq_one_letter_code
_entity_poly.pdbx_strand_id
1 'polypeptide(L)'
;MKKEAYFSTAEELARGGLETIPPQMISGKHLIYSSPATLAFNSPGAEGFGVKRAGLAVPDSIMLIVAPGCCGRNTSLISSMPEYNDRFFYLMMDETDIVTGRHLKKIPKAVKEICDCCEKKPSVVMICITCVDALLGTDMERVCRKAEEKVDIPVRPCYMYALTREGRKPPMVHVRQSLYSLLEPQKKKGNVVNLLGFFSPLVDDCEMYELLQQAGVKTIHEISRCKDYEEYQTMSQANFNLVLHPEARFAAEDFHDRLKIPFIELRRLYQTDKIENQYRALGQVLGVSFDQEVYKKAAEEAVERFREVCPDASFAVGECMNGDPFELALALVRYGFQVPEIYGTITAENFVYIRHLAELSPNTKVFSNMEPTMLYYDPSGSGVNLTIGKDAGYYHRDQPNAVWNQDRQPYGYAGVRRLFETLTEKVLQKGEKV
;
A
#
# COMPACT_ATOMS: atom_id res chain seq x y z
N MET A 1 2.49 35.34 16.78
CA MET A 1 3.05 33.97 16.75
C MET A 1 3.47 33.69 15.31
N LYS A 2 4.70 33.27 15.09
CA LYS A 2 5.17 32.83 13.77
C LYS A 2 4.33 31.60 13.39
N LYS A 3 3.81 31.57 12.19
CA LYS A 3 3.07 30.40 11.71
C LYS A 3 4.11 29.39 11.24
N GLU A 4 4.20 28.24 11.89
CA GLU A 4 5.16 27.18 11.61
C GLU A 4 4.45 25.82 11.53
N ALA A 5 4.98 24.90 10.75
CA ALA A 5 4.49 23.53 10.73
C ALA A 5 4.77 22.85 12.06
N TYR A 6 3.76 22.15 12.58
CA TYR A 6 3.91 21.38 13.82
C TYR A 6 4.76 20.13 13.56
N PHE A 7 5.69 19.88 14.46
CA PHE A 7 6.47 18.66 14.50
C PHE A 7 6.72 18.24 15.95
N SER A 8 7.13 17.00 16.13
CA SER A 8 7.75 16.52 17.36
C SER A 8 9.04 15.80 17.00
N THR A 9 10.01 15.80 17.92
CA THR A 9 11.26 15.07 17.70
C THR A 9 11.09 13.58 18.04
N ALA A 10 11.96 12.74 17.48
CA ALA A 10 12.00 11.31 17.81
C ALA A 10 12.17 11.10 19.32
N GLU A 11 13.04 11.92 19.99
CA GLU A 11 13.24 11.86 21.44
C GLU A 11 11.97 12.21 22.21
N GLU A 12 11.28 13.29 21.84
CA GLU A 12 10.05 13.71 22.51
C GLU A 12 8.96 12.65 22.41
N LEU A 13 8.77 12.08 21.22
CA LEU A 13 7.81 10.99 20.98
C LEU A 13 8.15 9.74 21.79
N ALA A 14 9.42 9.33 21.79
CA ALA A 14 9.86 8.14 22.53
C ALA A 14 9.72 8.33 24.05
N ARG A 15 10.05 9.53 24.59
CA ARG A 15 9.92 9.87 25.99
C ARG A 15 8.45 9.92 26.42
N GLY A 16 7.57 10.47 25.59
CA GLY A 16 6.13 10.51 25.85
C GLY A 16 5.49 9.12 25.82
N GLY A 17 5.97 8.25 24.98
CA GLY A 17 5.43 6.91 24.78
C GLY A 17 4.16 6.88 23.94
N LEU A 18 3.71 5.67 23.60
CA LEU A 18 2.60 5.43 22.67
C LEU A 18 1.29 6.07 23.12
N GLU A 19 1.04 6.11 24.44
CA GLU A 19 -0.21 6.61 25.01
C GLU A 19 -0.34 8.14 24.96
N THR A 20 0.77 8.84 24.77
CA THR A 20 0.82 10.31 24.79
C THR A 20 1.17 10.91 23.43
N ILE A 21 1.10 10.14 22.36
CA ILE A 21 1.34 10.64 21.01
C ILE A 21 0.36 11.79 20.72
N PRO A 22 0.86 12.97 20.29
CA PRO A 22 0.02 14.08 19.94
C PRO A 22 -1.05 13.70 18.91
N PRO A 23 -2.31 14.13 19.09
CA PRO A 23 -3.38 13.82 18.13
C PRO A 23 -3.05 14.19 16.68
N GLN A 24 -2.23 15.21 16.49
CA GLN A 24 -1.73 15.68 15.20
C GLN A 24 -0.91 14.63 14.45
N MET A 25 -0.30 13.69 15.17
CA MET A 25 0.57 12.64 14.64
C MET A 25 -0.16 11.33 14.39
N ILE A 26 -1.43 11.22 14.78
CA ILE A 26 -2.20 9.97 14.71
C ILE A 26 -3.24 10.07 13.60
N SER A 27 -3.27 9.09 12.71
CA SER A 27 -4.34 8.95 11.72
C SER A 27 -5.70 8.71 12.41
N GLY A 28 -6.73 9.43 12.01
CA GLY A 28 -8.12 9.08 12.28
C GLY A 28 -8.84 9.81 13.40
N LYS A 29 -8.19 10.71 14.14
CA LYS A 29 -8.87 11.51 15.16
C LYS A 29 -9.44 12.85 14.65
N HIS A 30 -9.13 13.23 13.43
CA HIS A 30 -9.58 14.48 12.84
C HIS A 30 -10.41 14.25 11.60
N LEU A 31 -11.34 15.15 11.34
CA LEU A 31 -11.94 15.32 10.02
C LEU A 31 -10.82 15.40 9.00
N ILE A 32 -11.06 14.79 7.85
CA ILE A 32 -10.07 14.68 6.80
C ILE A 32 -9.54 16.04 6.43
N TYR A 33 -8.32 16.26 6.82
CA TYR A 33 -7.49 17.31 6.28
C TYR A 33 -6.44 16.67 5.38
N SER A 34 -6.20 17.28 4.26
CA SER A 34 -5.11 16.91 3.39
C SER A 34 -4.10 18.05 3.36
N SER A 35 -2.86 17.75 3.71
CA SER A 35 -1.76 18.71 3.55
C SER A 35 -1.58 19.07 2.07
N PRO A 36 -0.84 20.14 1.75
CA PRO A 36 -0.53 20.49 0.38
C PRO A 36 0.09 19.33 -0.42
N ALA A 37 0.97 18.53 0.19
CA ALA A 37 1.55 17.36 -0.44
C ALA A 37 0.50 16.30 -0.74
N THR A 38 -0.37 15.98 0.22
CA THR A 38 -1.44 15.00 0.05
C THR A 38 -2.42 15.42 -1.05
N LEU A 39 -2.75 16.72 -1.15
CA LEU A 39 -3.60 17.24 -2.22
C LEU A 39 -2.94 17.08 -3.61
N ALA A 40 -1.63 17.31 -3.69
CA ALA A 40 -0.88 17.17 -4.93
C ALA A 40 -0.78 15.71 -5.41
N PHE A 41 -0.71 14.76 -4.50
CA PHE A 41 -0.54 13.33 -4.79
C PHE A 41 -1.80 12.52 -4.51
N ASN A 42 -2.90 13.18 -4.20
CA ASN A 42 -4.11 12.54 -3.72
C ASN A 42 -4.53 11.38 -4.62
N SER A 43 -4.18 10.21 -4.19
CA SER A 43 -4.77 8.96 -4.61
C SER A 43 -5.43 8.35 -3.38
N PRO A 44 -6.73 8.12 -3.38
CA PRO A 44 -7.35 7.33 -2.32
C PRO A 44 -6.81 5.90 -2.41
N GLY A 45 -5.82 5.64 -1.66
CA GLY A 45 -5.07 4.39 -1.65
C GLY A 45 -3.58 4.66 -1.79
N ALA A 46 -2.83 4.23 -0.79
CA ALA A 46 -1.39 4.35 -0.75
C ALA A 46 -0.72 3.72 -1.98
N GLU A 47 0.49 4.15 -2.25
CA GLU A 47 1.36 3.54 -3.25
C GLU A 47 0.84 3.63 -4.70
N GLY A 48 0.00 4.62 -5.01
CA GLY A 48 -0.49 4.84 -6.37
C GLY A 48 -1.52 3.83 -6.88
N PHE A 49 -1.80 2.76 -6.11
CA PHE A 49 -2.70 1.71 -6.57
C PHE A 49 -4.18 2.04 -6.38
N GLY A 50 -4.55 2.65 -5.28
CA GLY A 50 -5.92 3.07 -4.99
C GLY A 50 -6.96 1.96 -4.95
N VAL A 51 -8.05 2.19 -4.22
CA VAL A 51 -9.14 1.21 -4.05
C VAL A 51 -9.75 0.76 -5.38
N LYS A 52 -9.88 1.68 -6.33
CA LYS A 52 -10.48 1.38 -7.66
C LYS A 52 -9.62 0.42 -8.46
N ARG A 53 -8.31 0.65 -8.54
CA ARG A 53 -7.37 -0.27 -9.20
C ARG A 53 -7.28 -1.60 -8.45
N ALA A 54 -7.18 -1.53 -7.12
CA ALA A 54 -7.16 -2.71 -6.26
C ALA A 54 -8.38 -3.61 -6.48
N GLY A 55 -9.59 -3.03 -6.58
CA GLY A 55 -10.82 -3.76 -6.84
C GLY A 55 -10.84 -4.49 -8.19
N LEU A 56 -9.97 -4.11 -9.13
CA LEU A 56 -9.80 -4.76 -10.44
C LEU A 56 -8.64 -5.76 -10.49
N ALA A 57 -8.05 -6.11 -9.34
CA ALA A 57 -6.92 -7.06 -9.31
C ALA A 57 -7.33 -8.50 -9.65
N VAL A 58 -8.60 -8.87 -9.49
CA VAL A 58 -9.11 -10.16 -9.99
C VAL A 58 -9.18 -10.13 -11.52
N PRO A 59 -8.61 -11.14 -12.21
CA PRO A 59 -8.67 -11.19 -13.66
C PRO A 59 -10.11 -11.12 -14.21
N ASP A 60 -10.29 -10.40 -15.32
CA ASP A 60 -11.57 -10.20 -16.00
C ASP A 60 -12.69 -9.56 -15.13
N SER A 61 -12.35 -9.02 -13.95
CA SER A 61 -13.31 -8.26 -13.14
C SER A 61 -13.60 -6.89 -13.74
N ILE A 62 -14.78 -6.38 -13.49
CA ILE A 62 -15.19 -5.03 -13.86
C ILE A 62 -15.64 -4.25 -12.62
N MET A 63 -15.67 -2.92 -12.73
CA MET A 63 -16.09 -2.06 -11.64
C MET A 63 -17.24 -1.14 -12.05
N LEU A 64 -18.33 -1.20 -11.29
CA LEU A 64 -19.43 -0.22 -11.35
C LEU A 64 -19.21 0.83 -10.26
N ILE A 65 -18.94 2.06 -10.65
CA ILE A 65 -18.83 3.20 -9.73
C ILE A 65 -20.21 3.82 -9.56
N VAL A 66 -20.70 3.83 -8.33
CA VAL A 66 -21.99 4.42 -7.96
C VAL A 66 -21.72 5.72 -7.22
N ALA A 67 -21.93 6.85 -7.87
CA ALA A 67 -21.50 8.13 -7.33
C ALA A 67 -22.12 9.34 -8.03
N PRO A 68 -22.15 10.50 -7.36
CA PRO A 68 -22.29 11.78 -8.04
C PRO A 68 -21.15 12.01 -9.02
N GLY A 69 -21.39 12.82 -10.06
CA GLY A 69 -20.41 13.04 -11.15
C GLY A 69 -19.02 13.49 -10.72
N CYS A 70 -18.93 14.22 -9.61
CA CYS A 70 -17.64 14.68 -9.07
C CYS A 70 -16.71 13.53 -8.63
N CYS A 71 -17.25 12.43 -8.13
CA CYS A 71 -16.47 11.28 -7.65
C CYS A 71 -15.89 10.41 -8.79
N GLY A 72 -16.46 10.51 -9.99
CA GLY A 72 -15.96 9.83 -11.19
C GLY A 72 -14.71 10.48 -11.81
N ARG A 73 -14.47 11.75 -11.52
CA ARG A 73 -13.45 12.56 -12.20
C ARG A 73 -12.05 11.95 -12.17
N ASN A 74 -11.61 11.47 -11.02
CA ASN A 74 -10.27 10.87 -10.90
C ASN A 74 -10.14 9.49 -11.56
N THR A 75 -11.26 8.88 -11.93
CA THR A 75 -11.25 7.55 -12.57
C THR A 75 -10.95 7.65 -14.06
N SER A 76 -11.19 8.80 -14.67
CA SER A 76 -10.89 9.01 -16.09
C SER A 76 -9.41 8.78 -16.42
N LEU A 77 -8.51 9.12 -15.50
CA LEU A 77 -7.07 8.88 -15.66
C LEU A 77 -6.75 7.37 -15.62
N ILE A 78 -7.39 6.62 -14.72
CA ILE A 78 -7.17 5.18 -14.61
C ILE A 78 -7.76 4.46 -15.83
N SER A 79 -8.95 4.83 -16.25
CA SER A 79 -9.61 4.22 -17.42
C SER A 79 -8.92 4.54 -18.75
N SER A 80 -8.02 5.53 -18.79
CA SER A 80 -7.17 5.76 -19.97
C SER A 80 -5.95 4.83 -20.05
N MET A 81 -5.65 4.09 -18.97
CA MET A 81 -4.56 3.12 -18.96
C MET A 81 -5.01 1.83 -19.68
N PRO A 82 -4.19 1.24 -20.56
CA PRO A 82 -4.59 0.09 -21.39
C PRO A 82 -5.16 -1.09 -20.60
N GLU A 83 -4.62 -1.37 -19.40
CA GLU A 83 -5.05 -2.50 -18.56
C GLU A 83 -6.44 -2.29 -17.94
N TYR A 84 -6.93 -1.06 -17.89
CA TYR A 84 -8.19 -0.68 -17.25
C TYR A 84 -9.21 -0.10 -18.21
N ASN A 85 -8.84 0.05 -19.47
CA ASN A 85 -9.79 0.44 -20.51
C ASN A 85 -10.95 -0.57 -20.52
N ASP A 86 -12.15 -0.10 -20.72
CA ASP A 86 -13.38 -0.92 -20.77
C ASP A 86 -13.73 -1.70 -19.49
N ARG A 87 -13.05 -1.45 -18.38
CA ARG A 87 -13.31 -2.13 -17.09
C ARG A 87 -14.06 -1.24 -16.08
N PHE A 88 -14.26 0.04 -16.36
CA PHE A 88 -14.99 0.96 -15.50
C PHE A 88 -16.32 1.37 -16.09
N PHE A 89 -17.38 1.22 -15.31
CA PHE A 89 -18.73 1.66 -15.62
C PHE A 89 -19.24 2.61 -14.54
N TYR A 90 -20.18 3.50 -14.91
CA TYR A 90 -20.65 4.55 -14.02
C TYR A 90 -22.15 4.54 -13.91
N LEU A 91 -22.65 4.46 -12.68
CA LEU A 91 -24.04 4.76 -12.34
C LEU A 91 -24.07 6.13 -11.66
N MET A 92 -24.48 7.14 -12.40
CA MET A 92 -24.56 8.50 -11.89
C MET A 92 -25.75 8.63 -10.95
N MET A 93 -25.50 9.27 -9.80
CA MET A 93 -26.51 9.59 -8.79
C MET A 93 -26.85 11.06 -8.87
N ASP A 94 -28.14 11.37 -8.89
CA ASP A 94 -28.68 12.72 -8.70
C ASP A 94 -29.16 12.95 -7.26
N GLU A 95 -29.57 14.17 -6.94
CA GLU A 95 -30.09 14.52 -5.61
C GLU A 95 -31.36 13.70 -5.25
N THR A 96 -32.21 13.43 -6.24
CA THR A 96 -33.43 12.61 -6.05
C THR A 96 -33.04 11.19 -5.68
N ASP A 97 -32.03 10.63 -6.31
CA ASP A 97 -31.52 9.30 -6.00
C ASP A 97 -31.04 9.21 -4.54
N ILE A 98 -30.33 10.23 -4.09
CA ILE A 98 -29.80 10.31 -2.72
C ILE A 98 -30.95 10.39 -1.71
N VAL A 99 -31.87 11.34 -1.90
CA VAL A 99 -32.97 11.61 -0.96
C VAL A 99 -33.95 10.43 -0.88
N THR A 100 -34.23 9.78 -1.99
CA THR A 100 -35.23 8.70 -2.06
C THR A 100 -34.62 7.28 -1.95
N GLY A 101 -33.31 7.14 -1.98
CA GLY A 101 -32.63 5.84 -2.05
C GLY A 101 -32.90 5.08 -3.36
N ARG A 102 -33.36 5.77 -4.40
CA ARG A 102 -33.75 5.16 -5.70
C ARG A 102 -32.56 4.47 -6.38
N HIS A 103 -31.32 4.98 -6.19
CA HIS A 103 -30.11 4.38 -6.73
C HIS A 103 -29.94 2.92 -6.30
N LEU A 104 -30.34 2.55 -5.07
CA LEU A 104 -30.26 1.16 -4.58
C LEU A 104 -31.07 0.17 -5.42
N LYS A 105 -32.16 0.64 -6.08
CA LYS A 105 -32.95 -0.16 -7.01
C LYS A 105 -32.38 -0.14 -8.44
N LYS A 106 -31.60 0.91 -8.77
CA LYS A 106 -30.92 1.03 -10.07
C LYS A 106 -29.68 0.13 -10.15
N ILE A 107 -28.91 -0.03 -9.05
CA ILE A 107 -27.67 -0.81 -9.03
C ILE A 107 -27.84 -2.23 -9.58
N PRO A 108 -28.78 -3.08 -9.10
CA PRO A 108 -28.93 -4.43 -9.65
C PRO A 108 -29.36 -4.47 -11.12
N LYS A 109 -30.02 -3.43 -11.61
CA LYS A 109 -30.37 -3.32 -13.03
C LYS A 109 -29.16 -2.95 -13.87
N ALA A 110 -28.36 -1.98 -13.40
CA ALA A 110 -27.14 -1.56 -14.06
C ALA A 110 -26.12 -2.70 -14.14
N VAL A 111 -25.97 -3.49 -13.08
CA VAL A 111 -25.11 -4.69 -13.10
C VAL A 111 -25.54 -5.66 -14.18
N LYS A 112 -26.85 -5.94 -14.29
CA LYS A 112 -27.35 -6.82 -15.36
C LYS A 112 -27.08 -6.24 -16.74
N GLU A 113 -27.42 -4.97 -16.96
CA GLU A 113 -27.21 -4.29 -18.24
C GLU A 113 -25.74 -4.32 -18.68
N ILE A 114 -24.80 -4.06 -17.75
CA ILE A 114 -23.38 -4.13 -18.04
C ILE A 114 -22.97 -5.55 -18.45
N CYS A 115 -23.40 -6.58 -17.70
CA CYS A 115 -23.08 -7.96 -18.02
C CYS A 115 -23.65 -8.41 -19.36
N ASP A 116 -24.84 -7.88 -19.74
CA ASP A 116 -25.46 -8.18 -21.03
C ASP A 116 -24.74 -7.46 -22.21
N CYS A 117 -24.10 -6.31 -21.95
CA CYS A 117 -23.39 -5.53 -22.96
C CYS A 117 -21.91 -5.88 -23.14
N CYS A 118 -21.28 -6.53 -22.17
CA CYS A 118 -19.87 -6.92 -22.27
C CYS A 118 -19.68 -8.04 -23.31
N GLU A 119 -18.73 -7.87 -24.22
CA GLU A 119 -18.36 -8.91 -25.20
C GLU A 119 -17.92 -10.21 -24.52
N LYS A 120 -17.10 -10.09 -23.47
CA LYS A 120 -16.69 -11.18 -22.59
C LYS A 120 -17.42 -11.07 -21.26
N LYS A 121 -18.06 -12.16 -20.83
CA LYS A 121 -18.72 -12.22 -19.51
C LYS A 121 -17.70 -11.91 -18.42
N PRO A 122 -17.93 -10.90 -17.57
CA PRO A 122 -17.02 -10.59 -16.48
C PRO A 122 -16.92 -11.74 -15.48
N SER A 123 -15.76 -11.90 -14.86
CA SER A 123 -15.56 -12.87 -13.77
C SER A 123 -16.24 -12.41 -12.47
N VAL A 124 -16.20 -11.11 -12.19
CA VAL A 124 -16.73 -10.46 -10.99
C VAL A 124 -17.15 -9.04 -11.31
N VAL A 125 -18.22 -8.57 -10.70
CA VAL A 125 -18.55 -7.14 -10.66
C VAL A 125 -18.22 -6.57 -9.29
N MET A 126 -17.32 -5.59 -9.26
CA MET A 126 -17.01 -4.80 -8.06
C MET A 126 -17.89 -3.54 -8.06
N ILE A 127 -18.68 -3.35 -7.01
CA ILE A 127 -19.50 -2.13 -6.87
C ILE A 127 -18.74 -1.14 -5.98
N CYS A 128 -18.19 -0.10 -6.59
CA CYS A 128 -17.47 0.94 -5.86
C CYS A 128 -18.46 2.02 -5.41
N ILE A 129 -18.59 2.16 -4.09
CA ILE A 129 -19.38 3.21 -3.47
C ILE A 129 -18.51 4.29 -2.86
N THR A 130 -19.06 5.48 -2.77
CA THR A 130 -18.39 6.66 -2.26
C THR A 130 -18.82 7.04 -0.85
N CYS A 131 -18.34 8.19 -0.38
CA CYS A 131 -18.72 8.73 0.93
C CYS A 131 -20.24 8.94 1.09
N VAL A 132 -20.99 9.15 0.01
CA VAL A 132 -22.44 9.36 0.06
C VAL A 132 -23.15 8.17 0.68
N ASP A 133 -22.93 6.97 0.13
CA ASP A 133 -23.54 5.75 0.67
C ASP A 133 -23.02 5.39 2.06
N ALA A 134 -21.74 5.74 2.35
CA ALA A 134 -21.19 5.57 3.68
C ALA A 134 -21.89 6.45 4.73
N LEU A 135 -22.21 7.70 4.38
CA LEU A 135 -22.97 8.63 5.23
C LEU A 135 -24.44 8.22 5.38
N LEU A 136 -25.03 7.66 4.31
CA LEU A 136 -26.40 7.15 4.35
C LEU A 136 -26.56 5.82 5.12
N GLY A 137 -25.45 5.19 5.51
CA GLY A 137 -25.46 3.89 6.19
C GLY A 137 -25.98 2.75 5.32
N THR A 138 -25.76 2.83 3.99
CA THR A 138 -26.25 1.85 3.04
C THR A 138 -25.69 0.45 3.29
N ASP A 139 -26.54 -0.56 3.40
CA ASP A 139 -26.15 -1.98 3.44
C ASP A 139 -25.79 -2.46 2.02
N MET A 140 -24.53 -2.27 1.64
CA MET A 140 -24.04 -2.63 0.32
C MET A 140 -23.93 -4.13 0.11
N GLU A 141 -23.71 -4.92 1.15
CA GLU A 141 -23.70 -6.38 1.07
C GLU A 141 -25.07 -6.90 0.60
N ARG A 142 -26.14 -6.33 1.14
CA ARG A 142 -27.49 -6.64 0.69
C ARG A 142 -27.74 -6.22 -0.76
N VAL A 143 -27.21 -5.07 -1.18
CA VAL A 143 -27.36 -4.60 -2.57
C VAL A 143 -26.60 -5.51 -3.52
N CYS A 144 -25.38 -5.93 -3.18
CA CYS A 144 -24.59 -6.87 -3.94
C CYS A 144 -25.30 -8.21 -4.10
N ARG A 145 -25.82 -8.80 -3.01
CA ARG A 145 -26.62 -10.05 -3.09
C ARG A 145 -27.81 -9.93 -4.05
N LYS A 146 -28.55 -8.80 -4.01
CA LYS A 146 -29.65 -8.56 -4.95
C LYS A 146 -29.20 -8.39 -6.41
N ALA A 147 -27.99 -7.95 -6.63
CA ALA A 147 -27.41 -7.88 -7.96
C ALA A 147 -26.96 -9.27 -8.44
N GLU A 148 -26.36 -10.08 -7.57
CA GLU A 148 -26.02 -11.49 -7.85
C GLU A 148 -27.22 -12.32 -8.30
N GLU A 149 -28.41 -12.10 -7.68
CA GLU A 149 -29.66 -12.77 -8.08
C GLU A 149 -30.06 -12.52 -9.55
N LYS A 150 -29.50 -11.50 -10.20
CA LYS A 150 -29.81 -11.12 -11.58
C LYS A 150 -28.76 -11.52 -12.60
N VAL A 151 -27.58 -11.85 -12.14
CA VAL A 151 -26.42 -12.23 -12.95
C VAL A 151 -25.80 -13.48 -12.35
N ASP A 152 -25.34 -14.38 -13.17
CA ASP A 152 -24.72 -15.63 -12.71
C ASP A 152 -23.21 -15.44 -12.55
N ILE A 153 -22.82 -14.43 -11.77
CA ILE A 153 -21.44 -14.08 -11.40
C ILE A 153 -21.39 -13.37 -10.04
N PRO A 154 -20.29 -13.47 -9.29
CA PRO A 154 -20.14 -12.78 -8.03
C PRO A 154 -20.21 -11.25 -8.16
N VAL A 155 -20.86 -10.61 -7.19
CA VAL A 155 -20.90 -9.15 -7.04
C VAL A 155 -20.40 -8.79 -5.65
N ARG A 156 -19.37 -7.95 -5.54
CA ARG A 156 -18.75 -7.59 -4.26
C ARG A 156 -18.64 -6.08 -4.07
N PRO A 157 -18.77 -5.59 -2.83
CA PRO A 157 -18.60 -4.18 -2.55
C PRO A 157 -17.12 -3.78 -2.57
N CYS A 158 -16.87 -2.56 -3.04
CA CYS A 158 -15.57 -1.90 -2.98
C CYS A 158 -15.78 -0.51 -2.37
N TYR A 159 -15.35 -0.33 -1.13
CA TYR A 159 -15.61 0.89 -0.37
C TYR A 159 -14.55 1.96 -0.62
N MET A 160 -14.95 3.10 -1.16
CA MET A 160 -14.11 4.28 -1.34
C MET A 160 -14.63 5.43 -0.47
N TYR A 161 -14.61 5.26 0.85
CA TYR A 161 -15.02 6.31 1.77
C TYR A 161 -13.79 6.88 2.50
N ALA A 162 -13.69 8.20 2.48
CA ALA A 162 -12.64 8.90 3.18
C ALA A 162 -13.16 9.60 4.46
N LEU A 163 -14.46 9.93 4.51
CA LEU A 163 -15.05 10.82 5.51
C LEU A 163 -15.52 10.15 6.80
N THR A 164 -15.61 8.83 6.86
CA THR A 164 -16.16 8.13 8.03
C THR A 164 -15.28 6.95 8.38
N ARG A 165 -14.27 7.19 9.22
CA ARG A 165 -13.35 6.13 9.65
C ARG A 165 -13.72 5.47 10.97
N GLU A 166 -14.54 6.11 11.79
CA GLU A 166 -14.90 5.60 13.11
C GLU A 166 -15.61 4.25 13.02
N GLY A 167 -15.06 3.23 13.68
CA GLY A 167 -15.61 1.88 13.72
C GLY A 167 -15.55 1.10 12.40
N ARG A 168 -14.88 1.61 11.36
CA ARG A 168 -14.76 0.96 10.05
C ARG A 168 -13.33 0.59 9.73
N LYS A 169 -13.16 -0.55 9.05
CA LYS A 169 -11.86 -0.94 8.51
C LYS A 169 -11.43 0.03 7.39
N PRO A 170 -10.13 0.30 7.25
CA PRO A 170 -9.64 1.10 6.11
C PRO A 170 -10.10 0.52 4.76
N PRO A 171 -10.37 1.36 3.75
CA PRO A 171 -10.82 0.91 2.43
C PRO A 171 -9.92 -0.15 1.79
N MET A 172 -8.60 -0.02 1.94
CA MET A 172 -7.64 -0.97 1.39
C MET A 172 -7.64 -2.33 2.10
N VAL A 173 -8.00 -2.38 3.38
CA VAL A 173 -8.25 -3.63 4.11
C VAL A 173 -9.52 -4.29 3.60
N HIS A 174 -10.59 -3.52 3.45
CA HIS A 174 -11.87 -4.01 2.94
C HIS A 174 -11.77 -4.61 1.55
N VAL A 175 -11.12 -3.92 0.61
CA VAL A 175 -11.00 -4.42 -0.76
C VAL A 175 -10.24 -5.75 -0.82
N ARG A 176 -9.18 -5.91 0.01
CA ARG A 176 -8.47 -7.19 0.11
C ARG A 176 -9.40 -8.32 0.59
N GLN A 177 -10.18 -8.07 1.65
CA GLN A 177 -11.16 -9.05 2.11
C GLN A 177 -12.20 -9.39 1.04
N SER A 178 -12.76 -8.37 0.36
CA SER A 178 -13.74 -8.58 -0.72
C SER A 178 -13.19 -9.42 -1.86
N LEU A 179 -11.96 -9.13 -2.31
CA LEU A 179 -11.32 -9.90 -3.37
C LEU A 179 -11.11 -11.34 -2.96
N TYR A 180 -10.45 -11.59 -1.84
CA TYR A 180 -10.13 -12.94 -1.42
C TYR A 180 -11.33 -13.74 -0.89
N SER A 181 -12.45 -13.09 -0.57
CA SER A 181 -13.71 -13.79 -0.25
C SER A 181 -14.32 -14.56 -1.42
N LEU A 182 -13.88 -14.26 -2.64
CA LEU A 182 -14.32 -14.92 -3.88
C LEU A 182 -13.71 -16.31 -4.08
N LEU A 183 -12.66 -16.65 -3.33
CA LEU A 183 -11.99 -17.94 -3.47
C LEU A 183 -12.84 -19.06 -2.87
N GLU A 184 -13.11 -20.09 -3.67
CA GLU A 184 -13.84 -21.26 -3.22
C GLU A 184 -12.91 -22.33 -2.65
N PRO A 185 -13.34 -23.09 -1.63
CA PRO A 185 -12.56 -24.19 -1.08
C PRO A 185 -12.18 -25.23 -2.13
N GLN A 186 -10.90 -25.54 -2.25
CA GLN A 186 -10.37 -26.55 -3.16
C GLN A 186 -9.43 -27.51 -2.42
N LYS A 187 -9.16 -28.68 -3.05
CA LYS A 187 -8.19 -29.64 -2.51
C LYS A 187 -6.79 -29.02 -2.54
N LYS A 188 -6.12 -29.09 -1.39
CA LYS A 188 -4.76 -28.57 -1.26
C LYS A 188 -3.80 -29.30 -2.20
N LYS A 189 -2.91 -28.54 -2.80
CA LYS A 189 -1.77 -29.04 -3.57
C LYS A 189 -0.49 -28.87 -2.76
N GLY A 190 0.37 -29.89 -2.78
CA GLY A 190 1.69 -29.78 -2.17
C GLY A 190 2.55 -28.72 -2.83
N ASN A 191 3.33 -27.96 -2.04
CA ASN A 191 4.34 -27.02 -2.52
C ASN A 191 3.78 -25.80 -3.28
N VAL A 192 2.64 -25.26 -2.82
CA VAL A 192 2.00 -24.05 -3.33
C VAL A 192 1.92 -22.98 -2.23
N VAL A 193 2.33 -21.78 -2.55
CA VAL A 193 2.35 -20.62 -1.62
C VAL A 193 1.70 -19.41 -2.30
N ASN A 194 0.93 -18.64 -1.53
CA ASN A 194 0.46 -17.34 -1.97
C ASN A 194 1.28 -16.22 -1.32
N LEU A 195 1.63 -15.21 -2.09
CA LEU A 195 2.12 -13.93 -1.60
C LEU A 195 0.94 -12.96 -1.54
N LEU A 196 0.54 -12.59 -0.32
CA LEU A 196 -0.60 -11.73 -0.07
C LEU A 196 -0.15 -10.34 0.36
N GLY A 197 -0.87 -9.33 -0.07
CA GLY A 197 -0.66 -7.96 0.42
C GLY A 197 -0.62 -6.91 -0.66
N PHE A 198 0.00 -7.21 -1.77
CA PHE A 198 0.12 -6.28 -2.90
C PHE A 198 -0.84 -6.63 -4.03
N PHE A 199 -1.20 -5.61 -4.81
CA PHE A 199 -2.02 -5.73 -6.01
C PHE A 199 -1.20 -5.66 -7.29
N SER A 200 0.09 -5.44 -7.15
CA SER A 200 1.10 -5.55 -8.19
C SER A 200 2.18 -6.53 -7.72
N PRO A 201 2.87 -7.22 -8.62
CA PRO A 201 3.82 -8.25 -8.23
C PRO A 201 5.06 -7.66 -7.56
N LEU A 202 5.79 -8.48 -6.82
CA LEU A 202 7.15 -8.15 -6.44
C LEU A 202 8.02 -7.94 -7.69
N VAL A 203 9.09 -7.17 -7.55
CA VAL A 203 10.10 -7.03 -8.63
C VAL A 203 10.63 -8.41 -9.02
N ASP A 204 10.85 -8.63 -10.32
CA ASP A 204 11.15 -9.97 -10.83
C ASP A 204 12.47 -10.56 -10.31
N ASP A 205 13.39 -9.72 -9.88
CA ASP A 205 14.67 -10.10 -9.27
C ASP A 205 14.63 -10.12 -7.73
N CYS A 206 13.43 -10.17 -7.14
CA CYS A 206 13.29 -10.38 -5.70
C CYS A 206 13.72 -11.79 -5.32
N GLU A 207 14.66 -11.89 -4.41
CA GLU A 207 15.22 -13.15 -3.91
C GLU A 207 14.17 -14.07 -3.26
N MET A 208 13.03 -13.53 -2.86
CA MET A 208 11.92 -14.30 -2.27
C MET A 208 11.50 -15.46 -3.17
N TYR A 209 11.47 -15.26 -4.49
CA TYR A 209 11.10 -16.32 -5.42
C TYR A 209 12.09 -17.49 -5.37
N GLU A 210 13.38 -17.20 -5.42
CA GLU A 210 14.42 -18.23 -5.41
C GLU A 210 14.51 -18.92 -4.03
N LEU A 211 14.40 -18.15 -2.93
CA LEU A 211 14.41 -18.72 -1.58
C LEU A 211 13.22 -19.68 -1.36
N LEU A 212 12.03 -19.34 -1.83
CA LEU A 212 10.88 -20.24 -1.76
C LEU A 212 11.07 -21.49 -2.62
N GLN A 213 11.69 -21.36 -3.81
CA GLN A 213 12.03 -22.51 -4.63
C GLN A 213 13.07 -23.42 -3.96
N GLN A 214 14.07 -22.88 -3.26
CA GLN A 214 15.01 -23.64 -2.44
C GLN A 214 14.29 -24.42 -1.32
N ALA A 215 13.19 -23.86 -0.76
CA ALA A 215 12.33 -24.57 0.18
C ALA A 215 11.40 -25.63 -0.47
N GLY A 216 11.55 -25.88 -1.77
CA GLY A 216 10.75 -26.85 -2.49
C GLY A 216 9.37 -26.34 -2.93
N VAL A 217 9.09 -25.04 -2.84
CA VAL A 217 7.88 -24.44 -3.40
C VAL A 217 7.93 -24.52 -4.92
N LYS A 218 6.88 -25.07 -5.53
CA LYS A 218 6.77 -25.24 -6.98
C LYS A 218 5.90 -24.18 -7.65
N THR A 219 4.94 -23.65 -6.90
CA THR A 219 4.01 -22.65 -7.42
C THR A 219 3.88 -21.51 -6.40
N ILE A 220 4.13 -20.31 -6.87
CA ILE A 220 3.97 -19.08 -6.09
C ILE A 220 2.87 -18.26 -6.76
N HIS A 221 1.81 -17.99 -6.04
CA HIS A 221 0.72 -17.16 -6.53
C HIS A 221 0.80 -15.74 -5.98
N GLU A 222 0.66 -14.79 -6.88
CA GLU A 222 0.34 -13.40 -6.61
C GLU A 222 -0.91 -13.05 -7.41
N ILE A 223 -1.86 -12.36 -6.83
CA ILE A 223 -3.12 -12.03 -7.50
C ILE A 223 -2.91 -11.33 -8.85
N SER A 224 -1.91 -10.47 -8.92
CA SER A 224 -1.53 -9.72 -10.13
C SER A 224 -0.86 -10.53 -11.24
N ARG A 225 -0.44 -11.76 -10.94
CA ARG A 225 0.17 -12.69 -11.92
C ARG A 225 -0.80 -13.74 -12.40
N CYS A 226 -1.99 -13.83 -11.83
CA CYS A 226 -3.03 -14.73 -12.30
C CYS A 226 -3.53 -14.28 -13.69
N LYS A 227 -3.51 -15.17 -14.66
CA LYS A 227 -3.85 -14.88 -16.06
C LYS A 227 -5.36 -14.77 -16.29
N ASP A 228 -6.11 -15.58 -15.55
CA ASP A 228 -7.55 -15.70 -15.65
C ASP A 228 -8.18 -16.03 -14.29
N TYR A 229 -9.50 -16.05 -14.24
CA TYR A 229 -10.25 -16.32 -13.01
C TYR A 229 -10.06 -17.75 -12.49
N GLU A 230 -9.81 -18.72 -13.37
CA GLU A 230 -9.57 -20.11 -12.98
C GLU A 230 -8.22 -20.23 -12.25
N GLU A 231 -7.17 -19.61 -12.79
CA GLU A 231 -5.87 -19.56 -12.10
C GLU A 231 -5.98 -18.81 -10.76
N TYR A 232 -6.70 -17.69 -10.71
CA TYR A 232 -6.97 -16.99 -9.46
C TYR A 232 -7.65 -17.90 -8.42
N GLN A 233 -8.63 -18.72 -8.81
CA GLN A 233 -9.27 -19.67 -7.92
C GLN A 233 -8.30 -20.73 -7.35
N THR A 234 -7.21 -21.05 -8.06
CA THR A 234 -6.19 -21.99 -7.56
C THR A 234 -5.39 -21.49 -6.37
N MET A 235 -5.46 -20.18 -6.05
CA MET A 235 -4.89 -19.64 -4.81
C MET A 235 -5.44 -20.35 -3.55
N SER A 236 -6.67 -20.86 -3.62
CA SER A 236 -7.28 -21.65 -2.53
C SER A 236 -6.62 -23.02 -2.31
N GLN A 237 -5.76 -23.49 -3.23
CA GLN A 237 -5.02 -24.75 -3.14
C GLN A 237 -3.72 -24.62 -2.33
N ALA A 238 -3.32 -23.41 -1.93
CA ALA A 238 -2.05 -23.16 -1.26
C ALA A 238 -1.93 -23.89 0.09
N ASN A 239 -0.69 -24.20 0.44
CA ASN A 239 -0.35 -24.79 1.74
C ASN A 239 -0.28 -23.76 2.85
N PHE A 240 0.25 -22.57 2.52
CA PHE A 240 0.29 -21.41 3.39
C PHE A 240 0.34 -20.11 2.60
N ASN A 241 0.08 -19.01 3.30
CA ASN A 241 0.19 -17.67 2.78
C ASN A 241 1.37 -16.94 3.41
N LEU A 242 2.14 -16.18 2.63
CA LEU A 242 3.03 -15.15 3.12
C LEU A 242 2.34 -13.80 3.01
N VAL A 243 2.13 -13.15 4.14
CA VAL A 243 1.51 -11.83 4.23
C VAL A 243 2.62 -10.79 4.22
N LEU A 244 2.74 -10.04 3.13
CA LEU A 244 3.82 -9.09 2.87
C LEU A 244 3.44 -7.63 3.19
N HIS A 245 2.15 -7.38 3.47
CA HIS A 245 1.64 -6.07 3.82
C HIS A 245 0.62 -6.17 4.97
N PRO A 246 0.73 -5.34 6.02
CA PRO A 246 -0.12 -5.46 7.22
C PRO A 246 -1.63 -5.40 6.94
N GLU A 247 -2.05 -4.62 5.95
CA GLU A 247 -3.47 -4.51 5.55
C GLU A 247 -4.07 -5.81 5.00
N ALA A 248 -3.24 -6.81 4.68
CA ALA A 248 -3.71 -8.12 4.24
C ALA A 248 -3.95 -9.11 5.39
N ARG A 249 -3.62 -8.75 6.63
CA ARG A 249 -3.79 -9.62 7.81
C ARG A 249 -5.22 -10.14 7.93
N PHE A 250 -6.22 -9.26 7.88
CA PHE A 250 -7.62 -9.68 7.96
C PHE A 250 -8.05 -10.62 6.83
N ALA A 251 -7.53 -10.42 5.63
CA ALA A 251 -7.77 -11.34 4.53
C ALA A 251 -7.08 -12.70 4.77
N ALA A 252 -5.89 -12.71 5.34
CA ALA A 252 -5.18 -13.95 5.70
C ALA A 252 -5.88 -14.71 6.83
N GLU A 253 -6.45 -14.01 7.81
CA GLU A 253 -7.32 -14.60 8.86
C GLU A 253 -8.56 -15.26 8.22
N ASP A 254 -9.23 -14.60 7.27
CA ASP A 254 -10.34 -15.19 6.52
C ASP A 254 -9.91 -16.44 5.72
N PHE A 255 -8.71 -16.44 5.12
CA PHE A 255 -8.15 -17.63 4.49
C PHE A 255 -7.96 -18.76 5.50
N HIS A 256 -7.42 -18.44 6.69
CA HIS A 256 -7.22 -19.43 7.74
C HIS A 256 -8.54 -20.05 8.19
N ASP A 257 -9.54 -19.21 8.47
CA ASP A 257 -10.81 -19.65 9.03
C ASP A 257 -11.66 -20.41 8.00
N ARG A 258 -11.74 -19.92 6.78
CA ARG A 258 -12.62 -20.45 5.75
C ARG A 258 -11.97 -21.52 4.88
N LEU A 259 -10.72 -21.32 4.48
CA LEU A 259 -9.99 -22.21 3.57
C LEU A 259 -8.97 -23.09 4.27
N LYS A 260 -8.77 -22.93 5.58
CA LYS A 260 -7.79 -23.69 6.38
C LYS A 260 -6.36 -23.54 5.82
N ILE A 261 -6.00 -22.33 5.37
CA ILE A 261 -4.66 -21.98 4.90
C ILE A 261 -3.98 -21.14 5.99
N PRO A 262 -2.97 -21.64 6.70
CA PRO A 262 -2.22 -20.87 7.67
C PRO A 262 -1.42 -19.74 6.98
N PHE A 263 -0.98 -18.76 7.77
CA PHE A 263 -0.19 -17.66 7.23
C PHE A 263 1.00 -17.31 8.12
N ILE A 264 2.00 -16.71 7.49
CA ILE A 264 3.20 -16.14 8.11
C ILE A 264 3.29 -14.70 7.67
N GLU A 265 3.43 -13.77 8.62
CA GLU A 265 3.62 -12.35 8.32
C GLU A 265 5.10 -12.03 8.16
N LEU A 266 5.44 -11.37 7.08
CA LEU A 266 6.76 -10.81 6.82
C LEU A 266 6.63 -9.30 6.63
N ARG A 267 7.63 -8.55 7.08
CA ARG A 267 7.66 -7.10 6.95
C ARG A 267 8.57 -6.67 5.79
N ARG A 268 8.19 -5.61 5.12
CA ARG A 268 9.12 -4.91 4.23
C ARG A 268 10.12 -4.17 5.10
N LEU A 269 11.38 -4.48 4.91
CA LEU A 269 12.49 -3.96 5.70
C LEU A 269 13.59 -3.44 4.77
N TYR A 270 14.31 -2.41 5.22
CA TYR A 270 15.46 -1.85 4.52
C TYR A 270 16.77 -2.06 5.29
N GLN A 271 16.73 -2.67 6.47
CA GLN A 271 17.88 -3.04 7.28
C GLN A 271 18.31 -4.47 6.90
N THR A 272 19.48 -4.63 6.27
CA THR A 272 19.96 -5.93 5.74
C THR A 272 20.07 -7.02 6.82
N ASP A 273 20.51 -6.68 8.04
CA ASP A 273 20.55 -7.60 9.17
C ASP A 273 19.18 -8.06 9.65
N LYS A 274 18.16 -7.19 9.55
CA LYS A 274 16.78 -7.54 9.89
C LYS A 274 16.12 -8.40 8.81
N ILE A 275 16.44 -8.16 7.55
CA ILE A 275 16.02 -9.02 6.43
C ILE A 275 16.61 -10.42 6.61
N GLU A 276 17.93 -10.51 6.93
CA GLU A 276 18.61 -11.77 7.19
C GLU A 276 17.90 -12.57 8.29
N ASN A 277 17.62 -11.92 9.43
CA ASN A 277 16.93 -12.57 10.54
C ASN A 277 15.53 -13.03 10.18
N GLN A 278 14.78 -12.22 9.40
CA GLN A 278 13.44 -12.57 8.94
C GLN A 278 13.46 -13.79 8.03
N TYR A 279 14.38 -13.87 7.08
CA TYR A 279 14.52 -15.02 6.20
C TYR A 279 15.05 -16.26 6.93
N ARG A 280 15.95 -16.07 7.89
CA ARG A 280 16.38 -17.18 8.77
C ARG A 280 15.20 -17.77 9.55
N ALA A 281 14.36 -16.91 10.13
CA ALA A 281 13.17 -17.36 10.85
C ALA A 281 12.16 -18.07 9.90
N LEU A 282 11.94 -17.54 8.70
CA LEU A 282 11.12 -18.20 7.68
C LEU A 282 11.70 -19.58 7.31
N GLY A 283 13.01 -19.68 7.09
CA GLY A 283 13.67 -20.94 6.79
C GLY A 283 13.48 -21.97 7.91
N GLN A 284 13.59 -21.57 9.18
CA GLN A 284 13.32 -22.45 10.31
C GLN A 284 11.90 -23.01 10.30
N VAL A 285 10.90 -22.17 9.99
CA VAL A 285 9.48 -22.62 9.87
C VAL A 285 9.32 -23.60 8.71
N LEU A 286 10.01 -23.39 7.61
CA LEU A 286 9.95 -24.24 6.42
C LEU A 286 10.88 -25.48 6.49
N GLY A 287 11.71 -25.58 7.53
CA GLY A 287 12.66 -26.69 7.73
C GLY A 287 13.86 -26.65 6.78
N VAL A 288 14.26 -25.46 6.32
CA VAL A 288 15.39 -25.25 5.39
C VAL A 288 16.30 -24.14 5.90
N SER A 289 17.56 -24.16 5.43
CA SER A 289 18.48 -23.03 5.60
C SER A 289 18.62 -22.33 4.25
N PHE A 290 18.24 -21.07 4.19
CA PHE A 290 18.37 -20.28 2.97
C PHE A 290 19.81 -19.78 2.80
N ASP A 291 20.36 -19.95 1.59
CA ASP A 291 21.57 -19.24 1.17
C ASP A 291 21.18 -17.85 0.67
N GLN A 292 21.42 -16.86 1.52
CA GLN A 292 21.03 -15.46 1.24
C GLN A 292 22.24 -14.52 1.11
N GLU A 293 23.46 -15.05 1.22
CA GLU A 293 24.70 -14.26 1.27
C GLU A 293 24.89 -13.40 0.01
N VAL A 294 24.63 -13.97 -1.16
CA VAL A 294 24.78 -13.26 -2.45
C VAL A 294 23.87 -12.04 -2.53
N TYR A 295 22.61 -12.17 -2.10
CA TYR A 295 21.63 -11.09 -2.15
C TYR A 295 21.93 -10.01 -1.13
N LYS A 296 22.33 -10.43 0.09
CA LYS A 296 22.73 -9.51 1.17
C LYS A 296 23.92 -8.67 0.74
N LYS A 297 24.97 -9.32 0.22
CA LYS A 297 26.18 -8.67 -0.25
C LYS A 297 25.89 -7.66 -1.37
N ALA A 298 25.06 -8.02 -2.36
CA ALA A 298 24.67 -7.11 -3.42
C ALA A 298 23.92 -5.86 -2.91
N ALA A 299 23.08 -6.02 -1.88
CA ALA A 299 22.40 -4.90 -1.24
C ALA A 299 23.39 -4.00 -0.47
N GLU A 300 24.30 -4.59 0.30
CA GLU A 300 25.33 -3.86 1.06
C GLU A 300 26.31 -3.13 0.13
N GLU A 301 26.73 -3.75 -0.97
CA GLU A 301 27.57 -3.10 -2.00
C GLU A 301 26.88 -1.89 -2.64
N ALA A 302 25.55 -1.93 -2.85
CA ALA A 302 24.80 -0.79 -3.35
C ALA A 302 24.75 0.37 -2.34
N VAL A 303 24.62 0.06 -1.04
CA VAL A 303 24.70 1.06 0.04
C VAL A 303 26.10 1.72 0.08
N GLU A 304 27.17 0.92 0.01
CA GLU A 304 28.55 1.44 0.03
C GLU A 304 28.84 2.32 -1.19
N ARG A 305 28.43 1.88 -2.38
CA ARG A 305 28.56 2.69 -3.61
C ARG A 305 27.85 4.03 -3.51
N PHE A 306 26.65 4.04 -2.94
CA PHE A 306 25.93 5.29 -2.72
C PHE A 306 26.66 6.18 -1.72
N ARG A 307 27.22 5.63 -0.64
CA ARG A 307 27.99 6.37 0.36
C ARG A 307 29.24 7.02 -0.26
N GLU A 308 29.93 6.33 -1.19
CA GLU A 308 31.06 6.90 -1.92
C GLU A 308 30.66 8.09 -2.81
N VAL A 309 29.48 8.02 -3.44
CA VAL A 309 28.94 9.07 -4.32
C VAL A 309 28.39 10.27 -3.55
N CYS A 310 27.80 10.04 -2.38
CA CYS A 310 27.16 11.08 -1.56
C CYS A 310 27.45 10.86 -0.08
N PRO A 311 28.68 11.10 0.40
CA PRO A 311 29.06 10.84 1.79
C PRO A 311 28.28 11.71 2.81
N ASP A 312 27.87 12.91 2.42
CA ASP A 312 27.14 13.86 3.26
C ASP A 312 25.61 13.80 3.00
N ALA A 313 25.10 12.63 2.62
CA ALA A 313 23.68 12.47 2.34
C ALA A 313 22.83 12.73 3.59
N SER A 314 21.85 13.61 3.43
CA SER A 314 20.93 14.04 4.48
C SER A 314 19.51 14.00 3.94
N PHE A 315 18.69 13.10 4.51
CA PHE A 315 17.41 12.70 3.93
C PHE A 315 16.20 13.33 4.61
N ALA A 316 15.21 13.70 3.79
CA ALA A 316 13.81 13.72 4.25
C ALA A 316 13.09 12.48 3.71
N VAL A 317 12.39 11.77 4.59
CA VAL A 317 11.67 10.52 4.26
C VAL A 317 10.17 10.74 4.38
N GLY A 318 9.43 10.51 3.30
CA GLY A 318 7.97 10.64 3.25
C GLY A 318 7.24 9.31 3.42
N GLU A 319 5.95 9.37 3.71
CA GLU A 319 5.09 8.18 3.82
C GLU A 319 4.49 7.74 2.45
N CYS A 320 4.52 8.62 1.44
CA CYS A 320 4.03 8.29 0.10
C CYS A 320 5.09 7.51 -0.70
N MET A 321 5.46 6.33 -0.20
CA MET A 321 6.50 5.47 -0.76
C MET A 321 6.22 3.97 -0.54
N ASN A 322 7.02 3.10 -1.15
CA ASN A 322 6.95 1.65 -0.93
C ASN A 322 7.66 1.27 0.38
N GLY A 323 7.00 1.46 1.52
CA GLY A 323 7.52 1.05 2.82
C GLY A 323 6.97 1.86 3.99
N ASP A 324 7.49 1.57 5.17
CA ASP A 324 7.24 2.38 6.38
C ASP A 324 8.33 3.45 6.49
N PRO A 325 7.97 4.75 6.60
CA PRO A 325 8.94 5.84 6.62
C PRO A 325 9.86 5.80 7.84
N PHE A 326 9.39 5.30 8.97
CA PHE A 326 10.19 5.21 10.20
C PHE A 326 11.19 4.04 10.14
N GLU A 327 10.78 2.91 9.54
CA GLU A 327 11.68 1.79 9.31
C GLU A 327 12.81 2.18 8.34
N LEU A 328 12.46 2.83 7.23
CA LEU A 328 13.46 3.29 6.27
C LEU A 328 14.39 4.36 6.89
N ALA A 329 13.83 5.33 7.62
CA ALA A 329 14.63 6.34 8.30
C ALA A 329 15.63 5.70 9.29
N LEU A 330 15.18 4.71 10.06
CA LEU A 330 16.06 3.94 10.94
C LEU A 330 17.13 3.19 10.17
N ALA A 331 16.81 2.58 9.04
CA ALA A 331 17.78 1.92 8.18
C ALA A 331 18.87 2.90 7.69
N LEU A 332 18.45 4.07 7.19
CA LEU A 332 19.37 5.11 6.72
C LEU A 332 20.29 5.60 7.83
N VAL A 333 19.78 5.86 9.04
CA VAL A 333 20.59 6.25 10.20
C VAL A 333 21.59 5.16 10.57
N ARG A 334 21.18 3.89 10.56
CA ARG A 334 22.06 2.74 10.83
C ARG A 334 23.13 2.54 9.75
N TYR A 335 22.85 2.91 8.52
CA TYR A 335 23.85 2.98 7.45
C TYR A 335 24.78 4.21 7.55
N GLY A 336 24.61 5.07 8.55
CA GLY A 336 25.45 6.23 8.82
C GLY A 336 25.03 7.50 8.10
N PHE A 337 23.85 7.56 7.51
CA PHE A 337 23.30 8.77 6.87
C PHE A 337 22.50 9.63 7.86
N GLN A 338 22.35 10.91 7.55
CA GLN A 338 21.53 11.82 8.34
C GLN A 338 20.08 11.77 7.88
N VAL A 339 19.14 11.82 8.83
CA VAL A 339 17.69 11.92 8.55
C VAL A 339 17.10 13.01 9.44
N PRO A 340 17.22 14.28 9.04
CA PRO A 340 16.64 15.40 9.81
C PRO A 340 15.13 15.35 9.89
N GLU A 341 14.42 14.82 8.87
CA GLU A 341 12.98 14.94 8.75
C GLU A 341 12.31 13.66 8.25
N ILE A 342 11.17 13.35 8.87
CA ILE A 342 10.27 12.28 8.46
C ILE A 342 8.87 12.85 8.35
N TYR A 343 8.16 12.56 7.26
CA TYR A 343 6.74 12.84 7.09
C TYR A 343 5.98 11.52 7.20
N GLY A 344 5.22 11.33 8.27
CA GLY A 344 4.59 10.03 8.46
C GLY A 344 3.52 9.98 9.53
N THR A 345 2.65 9.00 9.41
CA THR A 345 1.60 8.68 10.37
C THR A 345 2.10 7.67 11.39
N ILE A 346 1.99 8.01 12.67
CA ILE A 346 2.42 7.14 13.77
C ILE A 346 1.32 6.12 14.07
N THR A 347 1.73 4.86 14.20
CA THR A 347 0.89 3.72 14.58
C THR A 347 1.54 2.93 15.71
N ALA A 348 0.78 2.05 16.37
CA ALA A 348 1.36 1.14 17.36
C ALA A 348 2.44 0.22 16.77
N GLU A 349 2.29 -0.14 15.49
CA GLU A 349 3.21 -1.07 14.82
C GLU A 349 4.56 -0.45 14.47
N ASN A 350 4.58 0.85 14.08
CA ASN A 350 5.82 1.51 13.67
C ASN A 350 6.50 2.29 14.81
N PHE A 351 5.85 2.44 15.97
CA PHE A 351 6.40 3.16 17.12
C PHE A 351 7.72 2.57 17.63
N VAL A 352 7.96 1.29 17.42
CA VAL A 352 9.22 0.64 17.76
C VAL A 352 10.42 1.28 17.03
N TYR A 353 10.24 1.68 15.78
CA TYR A 353 11.27 2.35 14.99
C TYR A 353 11.56 3.75 15.53
N ILE A 354 10.54 4.48 15.99
CA ILE A 354 10.69 5.81 16.61
C ILE A 354 11.53 5.71 17.89
N ARG A 355 11.32 4.68 18.72
CA ARG A 355 12.17 4.47 19.91
C ARG A 355 13.63 4.29 19.57
N HIS A 356 13.93 3.47 18.56
CA HIS A 356 15.31 3.25 18.11
C HIS A 356 15.89 4.49 17.41
N LEU A 357 15.07 5.25 16.69
CA LEU A 357 15.51 6.53 16.14
C LEU A 357 15.86 7.53 17.24
N ALA A 358 15.09 7.56 18.32
CA ALA A 358 15.40 8.44 19.48
C ALA A 358 16.76 8.15 20.12
N GLU A 359 17.22 6.89 20.08
CA GLU A 359 18.54 6.49 20.57
C GLU A 359 19.69 6.93 19.64
N LEU A 360 19.47 6.89 18.33
CA LEU A 360 20.50 7.10 17.30
C LEU A 360 20.48 8.49 16.69
N SER A 361 19.29 9.09 16.56
CA SER A 361 19.04 10.40 15.94
C SER A 361 17.91 11.13 16.67
N PRO A 362 18.11 11.54 17.94
CA PRO A 362 17.06 12.09 18.83
C PRO A 362 16.40 13.34 18.25
N ASN A 363 17.13 14.14 17.49
CA ASN A 363 16.68 15.41 16.93
C ASN A 363 15.93 15.27 15.59
N THR A 364 15.75 14.05 15.05
CA THR A 364 14.95 13.83 13.85
C THR A 364 13.54 14.36 14.07
N LYS A 365 13.13 15.30 13.23
CA LYS A 365 11.79 15.90 13.28
C LYS A 365 10.79 14.98 12.58
N VAL A 366 9.68 14.74 13.23
CA VAL A 366 8.55 14.01 12.69
C VAL A 366 7.41 14.98 12.42
N PHE A 367 6.95 15.00 11.17
CA PHE A 367 5.81 15.77 10.70
C PHE A 367 4.69 14.82 10.32
N SER A 368 3.46 15.28 10.36
CA SER A 368 2.31 14.54 9.87
C SER A 368 1.67 15.22 8.66
N ASN A 369 1.51 14.48 7.57
CA ASN A 369 0.76 14.95 6.41
C ASN A 369 -0.73 15.22 6.72
N MET A 370 -1.22 14.81 7.88
CA MET A 370 -2.59 15.07 8.34
C MET A 370 -2.73 16.36 9.15
N GLU A 371 -1.62 17.01 9.48
CA GLU A 371 -1.62 18.22 10.32
C GLU A 371 -1.81 19.49 9.47
N PRO A 372 -2.84 20.32 9.75
CA PRO A 372 -3.14 21.52 8.98
C PRO A 372 -2.01 22.54 8.89
N THR A 373 -1.15 22.60 9.92
CA THR A 373 -0.03 23.55 9.96
C THR A 373 1.05 23.26 8.91
N MET A 374 1.02 22.10 8.25
CA MET A 374 1.90 21.81 7.10
C MET A 374 1.77 22.82 5.95
N LEU A 375 0.71 23.62 5.92
CA LEU A 375 0.62 24.79 5.03
C LEU A 375 1.73 25.81 5.29
N TYR A 376 2.33 25.82 6.47
CA TYR A 376 3.38 26.76 6.89
C TYR A 376 4.76 26.10 6.94
N TYR A 377 4.88 24.90 6.34
CA TYR A 377 6.17 24.23 6.27
C TYR A 377 7.16 25.05 5.43
N ASP A 378 8.36 25.24 5.97
CA ASP A 378 9.46 25.94 5.32
C ASP A 378 10.70 25.01 5.35
N PRO A 379 11.22 24.60 4.18
CA PRO A 379 12.41 23.77 4.09
C PRO A 379 13.71 24.48 4.44
N SER A 380 13.67 25.81 4.59
CA SER A 380 14.86 26.61 4.86
C SER A 380 15.57 26.17 6.14
N GLY A 381 16.84 25.82 6.02
CA GLY A 381 17.65 25.40 7.20
C GLY A 381 17.37 23.98 7.70
N SER A 382 16.62 23.17 6.98
CA SER A 382 16.39 21.76 7.33
C SER A 382 17.66 20.90 7.25
N GLY A 383 18.64 21.28 6.43
CA GLY A 383 19.84 20.50 6.15
C GLY A 383 19.59 19.33 5.20
N VAL A 384 18.40 19.16 4.68
CA VAL A 384 18.04 18.09 3.74
C VAL A 384 18.64 18.38 2.36
N ASN A 385 19.31 17.38 1.78
CA ASN A 385 19.84 17.45 0.42
C ASN A 385 19.35 16.35 -0.51
N LEU A 386 18.59 15.38 0.02
CA LEU A 386 17.97 14.26 -0.70
C LEU A 386 16.59 13.95 -0.12
N THR A 387 15.68 13.46 -0.96
CA THR A 387 14.34 13.08 -0.51
C THR A 387 13.93 11.70 -1.01
N ILE A 388 13.15 10.99 -0.19
CA ILE A 388 12.52 9.72 -0.56
C ILE A 388 11.03 9.83 -0.31
N GLY A 389 10.23 9.55 -1.33
CA GLY A 389 8.77 9.66 -1.29
C GLY A 389 8.24 10.88 -2.06
N LYS A 390 6.99 10.78 -2.49
CA LYS A 390 6.32 11.87 -3.25
C LYS A 390 6.11 13.12 -2.41
N ASP A 391 5.72 12.94 -1.16
CA ASP A 391 5.44 14.01 -0.20
C ASP A 391 6.72 14.71 0.25
N ALA A 392 7.78 13.98 0.59
CA ALA A 392 9.07 14.57 0.89
C ALA A 392 9.60 15.40 -0.30
N GLY A 393 9.51 14.86 -1.52
CA GLY A 393 9.89 15.60 -2.73
C GLY A 393 9.01 16.83 -3.01
N TYR A 394 7.75 16.82 -2.56
CA TYR A 394 6.88 18.00 -2.65
C TYR A 394 7.36 19.15 -1.75
N TYR A 395 7.80 18.83 -0.53
CA TYR A 395 8.27 19.84 0.41
C TYR A 395 9.69 20.34 0.09
N HIS A 396 10.51 19.53 -0.55
CA HIS A 396 11.91 19.83 -0.90
C HIS A 396 12.12 19.81 -2.43
N ARG A 397 11.41 20.66 -3.16
CA ARG A 397 11.36 20.65 -4.64
C ARG A 397 12.71 20.85 -5.32
N ASP A 398 13.63 21.52 -4.65
CA ASP A 398 14.96 21.83 -5.18
C ASP A 398 15.98 20.70 -4.94
N GLN A 399 15.57 19.65 -4.22
CA GLN A 399 16.42 18.51 -3.92
C GLN A 399 16.14 17.30 -4.85
N PRO A 400 17.15 16.48 -5.16
CA PRO A 400 16.93 15.22 -5.85
C PRO A 400 15.94 14.36 -5.06
N ASN A 401 14.97 13.77 -5.76
CA ASN A 401 13.94 12.96 -5.16
C ASN A 401 13.92 11.55 -5.76
N ALA A 402 14.09 10.54 -4.91
CA ALA A 402 13.69 9.19 -5.21
C ALA A 402 12.19 9.04 -4.87
N VAL A 403 11.33 9.08 -5.88
CA VAL A 403 9.87 8.99 -5.69
C VAL A 403 9.50 7.72 -4.93
N TRP A 404 10.20 6.62 -5.21
CA TRP A 404 10.09 5.33 -4.52
C TRP A 404 8.65 4.89 -4.23
N ASN A 405 7.77 5.09 -5.20
CA ASN A 405 6.36 4.71 -5.15
C ASN A 405 6.00 3.98 -6.45
N GLN A 406 6.53 2.77 -6.57
CA GLN A 406 6.45 1.92 -7.75
C GLN A 406 5.28 0.95 -7.65
N ASP A 407 4.63 0.65 -8.77
CA ASP A 407 3.59 -0.38 -8.83
C ASP A 407 4.20 -1.76 -8.56
N ARG A 408 5.28 -2.15 -9.27
CA ARG A 408 6.05 -3.35 -8.92
C ARG A 408 6.75 -3.14 -7.59
N GLN A 409 6.53 -4.07 -6.68
CA GLN A 409 6.86 -3.87 -5.28
C GLN A 409 8.31 -4.25 -4.99
N PRO A 410 9.17 -3.28 -4.61
CA PRO A 410 10.48 -3.60 -4.10
C PRO A 410 10.36 -4.29 -2.74
N TYR A 411 11.08 -5.40 -2.54
CA TYR A 411 11.02 -6.17 -1.31
C TYR A 411 12.37 -6.84 -1.01
N GLY A 412 12.64 -7.10 0.26
CA GLY A 412 13.84 -7.79 0.71
C GLY A 412 15.16 -7.09 0.30
N TYR A 413 16.19 -7.86 0.04
CA TYR A 413 17.50 -7.35 -0.38
C TYR A 413 17.44 -6.65 -1.74
N ALA A 414 16.65 -7.18 -2.68
CA ALA A 414 16.42 -6.51 -3.97
C ALA A 414 15.80 -5.12 -3.78
N GLY A 415 14.92 -4.94 -2.80
CA GLY A 415 14.35 -3.65 -2.44
C GLY A 415 15.42 -2.65 -1.96
N VAL A 416 16.32 -3.08 -1.06
CA VAL A 416 17.44 -2.25 -0.58
C VAL A 416 18.36 -1.87 -1.75
N ARG A 417 18.82 -2.84 -2.51
CA ARG A 417 19.72 -2.62 -3.64
C ARG A 417 19.15 -1.61 -4.63
N ARG A 418 17.93 -1.81 -5.08
CA ARG A 418 17.26 -0.92 -6.05
C ARG A 418 17.03 0.50 -5.51
N LEU A 419 16.75 0.64 -4.21
CA LEU A 419 16.63 1.97 -3.60
C LEU A 419 17.93 2.74 -3.72
N PHE A 420 19.06 2.13 -3.31
CA PHE A 420 20.35 2.81 -3.32
C PHE A 420 20.90 3.01 -4.75
N GLU A 421 20.62 2.10 -5.69
CA GLU A 421 20.88 2.33 -7.12
C GLU A 421 20.11 3.55 -7.62
N THR A 422 18.81 3.66 -7.30
CA THR A 422 17.97 4.82 -7.67
C THR A 422 18.49 6.12 -7.06
N LEU A 423 18.88 6.11 -5.79
CA LEU A 423 19.46 7.28 -5.12
C LEU A 423 20.78 7.70 -5.77
N THR A 424 21.65 6.76 -6.10
CA THR A 424 22.91 7.02 -6.83
C THR A 424 22.65 7.71 -8.17
N GLU A 425 21.72 7.18 -8.96
CA GLU A 425 21.32 7.78 -10.25
C GLU A 425 20.81 9.21 -10.08
N LYS A 426 19.97 9.48 -9.06
CA LYS A 426 19.40 10.81 -8.81
C LYS A 426 20.47 11.85 -8.44
N VAL A 427 21.47 11.45 -7.66
CA VAL A 427 22.60 12.34 -7.30
C VAL A 427 23.45 12.66 -8.53
N LEU A 428 23.80 11.65 -9.32
CA LEU A 428 24.61 11.84 -10.53
C LEU A 428 23.92 12.72 -11.57
N GLN A 429 22.62 12.52 -11.80
CA GLN A 429 21.82 13.36 -12.71
C GLN A 429 21.74 14.83 -12.29
N LYS A 430 21.82 15.14 -10.99
CA LYS A 430 21.90 16.55 -10.53
C LYS A 430 23.25 17.15 -10.81
N GLY A 431 24.35 16.39 -10.63
CA GLY A 431 25.71 16.85 -10.89
C GLY A 431 25.98 17.18 -12.37
N GLU A 432 25.29 16.51 -13.30
CA GLU A 432 25.41 16.79 -14.75
C GLU A 432 24.64 18.04 -15.23
N LYS A 433 23.74 18.59 -14.40
CA LYS A 433 22.91 19.77 -14.74
C LYS A 433 23.46 21.07 -14.16
N VAL A 434 24.54 21.02 -13.42
CA VAL A 434 25.27 22.16 -12.86
C VAL A 434 26.56 22.39 -13.67
#